data_fc888420ea4b8c35dd255d2dd769394f
#
_entry.id   fc888420ea4b8c35dd255d2dd769394f
#
_cell.length_a   1.000
_cell.length_b   1.000
_cell.length_c   1.000
_cell.angle_alpha   90.00
_cell.angle_beta   90.00
_cell.angle_gamma   90.00
#
_symmetry.space_group_name_H-M   'P 1'
#
loop_
_entity.id
_entity.type
_entity.pdbx_description
1 polymer ?
#
loop_
_entity_poly.entity_id
_entity_poly.type
_entity_poly.pdbx_seq_one_letter_code
_entity_poly.pdbx_strand_id
1 'polypeptide(L)'
;MALLMSPTECVTEQTIRDNITRAVSDVFATMLGHHPRLLEDQMETSGQSWPPLVARNELAHTPHVVGTVGFIGEANGLIYIYLPDAFARLVTCRLLGLTETELANDGEAVVNDAVGELTNMIVGVFKNCLCDSGYPCRLTIPSILRGNNFHIESTGSAVRRIYYFDCVGHRVVADIMMKIGE
;
A
#
# COMPACT_ATOMS: atom_id res chain seq x y z
N MET A 1 9.21 41.96 -5.21
CA MET A 1 8.12 41.48 -6.10
C MET A 1 8.23 39.97 -6.12
N ALA A 2 7.55 39.32 -5.17
CA ALA A 2 7.57 37.85 -5.04
C ALA A 2 6.67 37.27 -6.14
N LEU A 3 7.25 36.46 -7.00
CA LEU A 3 6.48 35.65 -7.93
C LEU A 3 5.62 34.68 -7.11
N LEU A 4 4.32 34.95 -7.09
CA LEU A 4 3.31 33.96 -6.69
C LEU A 4 3.36 32.81 -7.70
N MET A 5 4.05 31.73 -7.35
CA MET A 5 3.89 30.47 -8.03
C MET A 5 2.43 30.03 -7.81
N SER A 6 1.69 29.91 -8.89
CA SER A 6 0.34 29.34 -8.86
C SER A 6 0.44 27.88 -8.45
N PRO A 7 -0.17 27.45 -7.34
CA PRO A 7 -0.22 26.04 -7.02
C PRO A 7 -1.51 25.51 -7.61
N THR A 8 -1.43 24.68 -8.57
CA THR A 8 -2.33 23.52 -8.77
C THR A 8 -1.84 22.73 -9.97
N GLU A 9 -0.69 22.10 -9.85
CA GLU A 9 -0.52 20.88 -10.62
C GLU A 9 -1.49 19.88 -9.99
N CYS A 10 -2.61 19.66 -10.66
CA CYS A 10 -3.58 18.63 -10.27
C CYS A 10 -2.83 17.31 -10.16
N VAL A 11 -2.92 16.62 -9.02
CA VAL A 11 -2.32 15.29 -8.86
C VAL A 11 -2.89 14.38 -9.93
N THR A 12 -2.07 14.07 -10.93
CA THR A 12 -2.47 13.24 -12.06
C THR A 12 -2.42 11.75 -11.69
N GLU A 13 -3.10 10.92 -12.48
CA GLU A 13 -2.98 9.46 -12.35
C GLU A 13 -1.51 9.00 -12.41
N GLN A 14 -0.73 9.61 -13.30
CA GLN A 14 0.70 9.31 -13.42
C GLN A 14 1.46 9.67 -12.14
N THR A 15 1.16 10.82 -11.54
CA THR A 15 1.78 11.26 -10.28
C THR A 15 1.49 10.25 -9.15
N ILE A 16 0.24 9.78 -9.04
CA ILE A 16 -0.14 8.80 -8.01
C ILE A 16 0.59 7.48 -8.24
N ARG A 17 0.63 7.02 -9.50
CA ARG A 17 1.35 5.80 -9.90
C ARG A 17 2.83 5.88 -9.55
N ASP A 18 3.49 6.97 -9.91
CA ASP A 18 4.92 7.16 -9.67
C ASP A 18 5.22 7.24 -8.16
N ASN A 19 4.39 7.95 -7.41
CA ASN A 19 4.52 8.09 -5.97
C ASN A 19 4.37 6.76 -5.24
N ILE A 20 3.36 5.95 -5.59
CA ILE A 20 3.18 4.64 -4.92
C ILE A 20 4.25 3.65 -5.35
N THR A 21 4.65 3.66 -6.61
CA THR A 21 5.73 2.80 -7.11
C THR A 21 7.05 3.12 -6.40
N ARG A 22 7.36 4.41 -6.26
CA ARG A 22 8.52 4.87 -5.51
C ARG A 22 8.43 4.45 -4.04
N ALA A 23 7.29 4.70 -3.38
CA ALA A 23 7.10 4.39 -1.98
C ALA A 23 7.31 2.90 -1.68
N VAL A 24 6.70 2.03 -2.49
CA VAL A 24 6.87 0.58 -2.36
C VAL A 24 8.32 0.18 -2.63
N SER A 25 8.93 0.68 -3.72
CA SER A 25 10.30 0.35 -4.08
C SER A 25 11.32 0.77 -3.02
N ASP A 26 11.24 2.02 -2.54
CA ASP A 26 12.19 2.57 -1.58
C ASP A 26 12.14 1.82 -0.23
N VAL A 27 10.94 1.52 0.25
CA VAL A 27 10.75 0.81 1.51
C VAL A 27 11.23 -0.64 1.39
N PHE A 28 10.83 -1.36 0.35
CA PHE A 28 11.29 -2.74 0.16
C PHE A 28 12.78 -2.85 -0.10
N ALA A 29 13.38 -1.90 -0.84
CA ALA A 29 14.83 -1.85 -1.04
C ALA A 29 15.57 -1.63 0.29
N THR A 30 15.09 -0.70 1.11
CA THR A 30 15.71 -0.36 2.40
C THR A 30 15.58 -1.50 3.40
N MET A 31 14.39 -2.12 3.49
CA MET A 31 14.08 -3.10 4.53
C MET A 31 14.44 -4.53 4.15
N LEU A 32 14.37 -4.88 2.87
CA LEU A 32 14.56 -6.25 2.39
C LEU A 32 15.71 -6.41 1.40
N GLY A 33 16.31 -5.30 0.94
CA GLY A 33 17.37 -5.32 -0.08
C GLY A 33 16.86 -5.71 -1.48
N HIS A 34 15.56 -5.58 -1.74
CA HIS A 34 14.95 -5.93 -3.01
C HIS A 34 14.07 -4.81 -3.56
N HIS A 35 14.10 -4.62 -4.88
CA HIS A 35 13.24 -3.68 -5.57
C HIS A 35 12.05 -4.43 -6.19
N PRO A 36 10.82 -4.21 -5.72
CA PRO A 36 9.63 -4.76 -6.33
C PRO A 36 9.45 -4.22 -7.76
N ARG A 37 8.99 -5.08 -8.65
CA ARG A 37 8.68 -4.69 -10.03
C ARG A 37 7.18 -4.43 -10.16
N LEU A 38 6.81 -3.23 -10.61
CA LEU A 38 5.42 -2.92 -10.96
C LEU A 38 5.00 -3.77 -12.17
N LEU A 39 3.85 -4.42 -12.07
CA LEU A 39 3.24 -5.23 -13.12
C LEU A 39 2.27 -4.34 -13.93
N GLU A 40 2.74 -3.72 -15.01
CA GLU A 40 2.00 -2.70 -15.77
C GLU A 40 0.68 -3.21 -16.35
N ASP A 41 0.63 -4.44 -16.81
CA ASP A 41 -0.55 -5.05 -17.45
C ASP A 41 -1.73 -5.30 -16.49
N GLN A 42 -1.58 -4.97 -15.22
CA GLN A 42 -2.58 -5.23 -14.18
C GLN A 42 -3.02 -3.96 -13.44
N MET A 43 -2.77 -2.80 -14.03
CA MET A 43 -3.23 -1.51 -13.50
C MET A 43 -4.69 -1.31 -13.82
N GLU A 44 -5.52 -1.09 -12.81
CA GLU A 44 -6.94 -0.85 -12.99
C GLU A 44 -7.34 0.48 -12.33
N THR A 45 -7.98 1.34 -13.11
CA THR A 45 -8.56 2.59 -12.64
C THR A 45 -10.04 2.42 -12.34
N SER A 46 -10.52 3.11 -11.32
CA SER A 46 -11.89 3.00 -10.82
C SER A 46 -12.95 3.38 -11.85
N GLY A 47 -14.05 2.67 -11.83
CA GLY A 47 -15.26 2.91 -12.63
C GLY A 47 -15.97 1.64 -13.09
N GLN A 48 -15.37 0.48 -12.95
CA GLN A 48 -16.02 -0.81 -13.16
C GLN A 48 -16.22 -1.53 -11.83
N SER A 49 -17.39 -2.20 -11.70
CA SER A 49 -17.65 -3.07 -10.56
C SER A 49 -16.53 -4.12 -10.49
N TRP A 50 -15.77 -4.06 -9.45
CA TRP A 50 -14.57 -4.86 -9.24
C TRP A 50 -14.96 -6.30 -8.94
N PRO A 51 -14.39 -7.28 -9.66
CA PRO A 51 -14.31 -8.58 -9.06
C PRO A 51 -13.40 -8.45 -7.82
N PRO A 52 -13.73 -9.13 -6.71
CA PRO A 52 -12.85 -9.16 -5.53
C PRO A 52 -11.41 -9.44 -5.98
N LEU A 53 -10.43 -8.89 -5.28
CA LEU A 53 -8.99 -9.15 -5.49
C LEU A 53 -8.68 -10.64 -5.72
N VAL A 54 -9.61 -11.45 -5.33
CA VAL A 54 -9.66 -12.90 -5.26
C VAL A 54 -10.23 -13.56 -6.50
N ALA A 55 -10.93 -12.84 -7.37
CA ALA A 55 -11.58 -13.46 -8.53
C ALA A 55 -10.60 -13.89 -9.64
N ARG A 56 -9.30 -13.60 -9.49
CA ARG A 56 -8.27 -14.24 -10.31
C ARG A 56 -7.73 -15.44 -9.56
N ASN A 57 -8.18 -16.61 -9.92
CA ASN A 57 -8.00 -17.99 -9.41
C ASN A 57 -6.78 -18.34 -8.53
N GLU A 58 -5.73 -17.53 -8.51
CA GLU A 58 -4.50 -17.79 -7.74
C GLU A 58 -4.51 -17.17 -6.33
N LEU A 59 -5.29 -16.11 -6.11
CA LEU A 59 -5.34 -15.41 -4.82
C LEU A 59 -6.55 -15.82 -3.98
N ALA A 60 -7.53 -16.50 -4.59
CA ALA A 60 -8.82 -16.83 -3.97
C ALA A 60 -8.71 -17.68 -2.70
N HIS A 61 -7.65 -18.44 -2.55
CA HIS A 61 -7.47 -19.39 -1.46
C HIS A 61 -6.25 -19.13 -0.59
N THR A 62 -5.46 -18.10 -0.92
CA THR A 62 -4.26 -17.77 -0.15
C THR A 62 -4.62 -16.77 0.95
N PRO A 63 -4.32 -17.09 2.22
CA PRO A 63 -4.49 -16.11 3.31
C PRO A 63 -3.59 -14.91 3.09
N HIS A 64 -4.12 -13.72 3.38
CA HIS A 64 -3.38 -12.47 3.30
C HIS A 64 -3.34 -11.75 4.64
N VAL A 65 -2.25 -11.05 4.86
CA VAL A 65 -2.12 -10.02 5.88
C VAL A 65 -2.19 -8.68 5.17
N VAL A 66 -3.12 -7.84 5.57
CA VAL A 66 -3.38 -6.55 4.93
C VAL A 66 -3.13 -5.45 5.95
N GLY A 67 -2.10 -4.66 5.72
CA GLY A 67 -1.89 -3.43 6.46
C GLY A 67 -2.69 -2.29 5.82
N THR A 68 -3.32 -1.46 6.63
CA THR A 68 -4.02 -0.26 6.16
C THR A 68 -3.64 0.96 6.98
N VAL A 69 -3.40 2.08 6.29
CA VAL A 69 -3.14 3.40 6.88
C VAL A 69 -3.92 4.43 6.11
N GLY A 70 -4.60 5.32 6.84
CA GLY A 70 -5.26 6.48 6.28
C GLY A 70 -4.37 7.70 6.26
N PHE A 71 -4.73 8.67 5.43
CA PHE A 71 -4.19 10.02 5.46
C PHE A 71 -5.31 11.05 5.35
N ILE A 72 -5.18 12.16 6.08
CA ILE A 72 -6.23 13.18 6.25
C ILE A 72 -5.61 14.57 6.13
N GLY A 73 -6.17 15.42 5.27
CA GLY A 73 -5.74 16.80 5.03
C GLY A 73 -6.30 17.35 3.73
N GLU A 74 -5.49 18.03 2.95
CA GLU A 74 -5.84 18.49 1.60
C GLU A 74 -6.07 17.34 0.63
N ALA A 75 -5.41 16.19 0.88
CA ALA A 75 -5.76 14.89 0.31
C ALA A 75 -6.23 13.97 1.43
N ASN A 76 -7.30 13.22 1.18
CA ASN A 76 -7.88 12.29 2.12
C ASN A 76 -7.97 10.90 1.49
N GLY A 77 -7.59 9.86 2.23
CA GLY A 77 -7.67 8.52 1.68
C GLY A 77 -7.23 7.41 2.63
N LEU A 78 -7.27 6.20 2.08
CA LEU A 78 -6.81 4.96 2.71
C LEU A 78 -5.94 4.22 1.72
N ILE A 79 -4.85 3.65 2.19
CA ILE A 79 -4.03 2.71 1.41
C ILE A 79 -4.03 1.37 2.14
N TYR A 80 -4.29 0.32 1.37
CA TYR A 80 -4.20 -1.07 1.81
C TYR A 80 -3.01 -1.72 1.11
N ILE A 81 -2.15 -2.37 1.88
CA ILE A 81 -1.03 -3.16 1.37
C ILE A 81 -1.29 -4.63 1.67
N TYR A 82 -1.51 -5.42 0.62
CA TYR A 82 -1.82 -6.84 0.73
C TYR A 82 -0.54 -7.66 0.53
N LEU A 83 -0.24 -8.50 1.50
CA LEU A 83 0.84 -9.46 1.43
C LEU A 83 0.27 -10.87 1.62
N PRO A 84 0.61 -11.86 0.77
CA PRO A 84 0.35 -13.26 1.08
C PRO A 84 0.95 -13.61 2.45
N ASP A 85 0.25 -14.41 3.27
CA ASP A 85 0.70 -14.71 4.65
C ASP A 85 2.13 -15.26 4.70
N ALA A 86 2.47 -16.17 3.79
CA ALA A 86 3.84 -16.70 3.70
C ALA A 86 4.88 -15.59 3.44
N PHE A 87 4.54 -14.61 2.59
CA PHE A 87 5.42 -13.49 2.31
C PHE A 87 5.48 -12.50 3.48
N ALA A 88 4.36 -12.25 4.16
CA ALA A 88 4.34 -11.43 5.37
C ALA A 88 5.26 -11.99 6.46
N ARG A 89 5.28 -13.32 6.64
CA ARG A 89 6.20 -14.01 7.56
C ARG A 89 7.66 -13.86 7.13
N LEU A 90 7.96 -14.05 5.85
CA LEU A 90 9.31 -13.85 5.31
C LEU A 90 9.78 -12.41 5.53
N VAL A 91 8.94 -11.43 5.24
CA VAL A 91 9.21 -10.01 5.50
C VAL A 91 9.50 -9.77 6.98
N THR A 92 8.68 -10.32 7.87
CA THR A 92 8.85 -10.19 9.33
C THR A 92 10.20 -10.76 9.78
N CYS A 93 10.55 -11.97 9.35
CA CYS A 93 11.85 -12.58 9.65
C CYS A 93 13.01 -11.68 9.20
N ARG A 94 12.91 -11.12 8.00
CA ARG A 94 13.94 -10.21 7.46
C ARG A 94 14.04 -8.92 8.25
N LEU A 95 12.91 -8.29 8.59
CA LEU A 95 12.86 -7.04 9.33
C LEU A 95 13.43 -7.16 10.74
N LEU A 96 13.14 -8.26 11.42
CA LEU A 96 13.49 -8.46 12.82
C LEU A 96 14.76 -9.32 13.02
N GLY A 97 15.32 -9.85 11.94
CA GLY A 97 16.47 -10.75 12.02
C GLY A 97 16.14 -12.11 12.65
N LEU A 98 14.88 -12.55 12.54
CA LEU A 98 14.39 -13.81 13.13
C LEU A 98 14.52 -14.95 12.12
N THR A 99 14.67 -16.16 12.65
CA THR A 99 14.45 -17.40 11.90
C THR A 99 12.96 -17.73 11.84
N GLU A 100 12.56 -18.58 10.89
CA GLU A 100 11.16 -19.06 10.80
C GLU A 100 10.72 -19.80 12.08
N THR A 101 11.64 -20.50 12.73
CA THR A 101 11.36 -21.23 13.98
C THR A 101 11.10 -20.26 15.14
N GLU A 102 11.87 -19.19 15.25
CA GLU A 102 11.65 -18.15 16.27
C GLU A 102 10.32 -17.45 16.03
N LEU A 103 10.04 -17.05 14.78
CA LEU A 103 8.76 -16.44 14.44
C LEU A 103 7.56 -17.34 14.71
N ALA A 104 7.70 -18.67 14.49
CA ALA A 104 6.64 -19.62 14.81
C ALA A 104 6.29 -19.67 16.30
N ASN A 105 7.26 -19.40 17.18
CA ASN A 105 7.06 -19.32 18.62
C ASN A 105 6.44 -17.98 19.07
N ASP A 106 6.77 -16.87 18.38
CA ASP A 106 6.34 -15.53 18.73
C ASP A 106 4.88 -15.21 18.29
N GLY A 107 4.37 -15.98 17.33
CA GLY A 107 2.98 -15.93 16.92
C GLY A 107 2.64 -14.81 15.92
N GLU A 108 1.34 -14.68 15.64
CA GLU A 108 0.82 -13.77 14.62
C GLU A 108 0.94 -12.28 14.99
N ALA A 109 1.00 -11.95 16.27
CA ALA A 109 1.10 -10.58 16.74
C ALA A 109 2.37 -9.88 16.20
N VAL A 110 3.51 -10.59 16.20
CA VAL A 110 4.78 -10.06 15.68
C VAL A 110 4.70 -9.81 14.18
N VAL A 111 4.03 -10.70 13.43
CA VAL A 111 3.79 -10.49 11.99
C VAL A 111 2.89 -9.27 11.76
N ASN A 112 1.85 -9.08 12.58
CA ASN A 112 0.97 -7.92 12.48
C ASN A 112 1.71 -6.62 12.71
N ASP A 113 2.55 -6.57 13.73
CA ASP A 113 3.34 -5.38 14.07
C ASP A 113 4.32 -5.05 12.94
N ALA A 114 5.04 -6.05 12.42
CA ALA A 114 5.97 -5.86 11.31
C ALA A 114 5.28 -5.39 10.02
N VAL A 115 4.13 -5.97 9.66
CA VAL A 115 3.35 -5.54 8.49
C VAL A 115 2.75 -4.16 8.71
N GLY A 116 2.31 -3.85 9.93
CA GLY A 116 1.83 -2.52 10.31
C GLY A 116 2.89 -1.45 10.10
N GLU A 117 4.11 -1.70 10.56
CA GLU A 117 5.23 -0.78 10.40
C GLU A 117 5.64 -0.65 8.92
N LEU A 118 5.74 -1.75 8.18
CA LEU A 118 6.02 -1.72 6.74
C LEU A 118 4.99 -0.86 6.00
N THR A 119 3.70 -1.06 6.30
CA THR A 119 2.61 -0.29 5.70
C THR A 119 2.71 1.18 6.04
N ASN A 120 2.98 1.50 7.31
CA ASN A 120 3.14 2.87 7.78
C ASN A 120 4.31 3.57 7.07
N MET A 121 5.42 2.88 6.83
CA MET A 121 6.57 3.41 6.09
C MET A 121 6.20 3.69 4.62
N ILE A 122 5.54 2.75 3.94
CA ILE A 122 5.12 2.92 2.54
C ILE A 122 4.18 4.13 2.41
N VAL A 123 3.14 4.18 3.25
CA VAL A 123 2.17 5.28 3.21
C VAL A 123 2.81 6.60 3.66
N GLY A 124 3.79 6.55 4.54
CA GLY A 124 4.60 7.71 4.95
C GLY A 124 5.38 8.33 3.78
N VAL A 125 6.05 7.51 2.97
CA VAL A 125 6.75 7.98 1.76
C VAL A 125 5.74 8.54 0.75
N PHE A 126 4.64 7.83 0.48
CA PHE A 126 3.59 8.30 -0.41
C PHE A 126 3.00 9.65 0.05
N LYS A 127 2.69 9.77 1.34
CA LYS A 127 2.20 11.01 1.96
C LYS A 127 3.19 12.17 1.77
N ASN A 128 4.49 11.92 1.94
CA ASN A 128 5.50 12.95 1.76
C ASN A 128 5.50 13.48 0.31
N CYS A 129 5.39 12.59 -0.68
CA CYS A 129 5.26 13.01 -2.08
C CYS A 129 3.99 13.86 -2.32
N LEU A 130 2.86 13.54 -1.67
CA LEU A 130 1.66 14.38 -1.75
C LEU A 130 1.89 15.77 -1.13
N CYS A 131 2.52 15.83 0.05
CA CYS A 131 2.86 17.08 0.71
C CYS A 131 3.77 17.97 -0.15
N ASP A 132 4.80 17.36 -0.78
CA ASP A 132 5.72 18.05 -1.68
C ASP A 132 5.02 18.56 -2.94
N SER A 133 3.94 17.92 -3.35
CA SER A 133 3.05 18.35 -4.46
C SER A 133 1.99 19.37 -4.04
N GLY A 134 2.03 19.89 -2.81
CA GLY A 134 1.11 20.92 -2.32
C GLY A 134 -0.17 20.41 -1.66
N TYR A 135 -0.23 19.11 -1.31
CA TYR A 135 -1.38 18.50 -0.63
C TYR A 135 -1.01 18.01 0.77
N PRO A 136 -0.82 18.92 1.74
CA PRO A 136 -0.41 18.53 3.08
C PRO A 136 -1.47 17.64 3.75
N CYS A 137 -1.00 16.54 4.30
CA CYS A 137 -1.84 15.58 5.04
C CYS A 137 -1.03 14.88 6.14
N ARG A 138 -1.72 14.24 7.06
CA ARG A 138 -1.17 13.49 8.18
C ARG A 138 -1.71 12.05 8.18
N LEU A 139 -0.89 11.12 8.66
CA LEU A 139 -1.27 9.72 8.74
C LEU A 139 -2.20 9.44 9.93
N THR A 140 -3.02 8.41 9.78
CA THR A 140 -3.73 7.76 10.87
C THR A 140 -2.90 6.61 11.44
N ILE A 141 -3.41 5.97 12.50
CA ILE A 141 -2.81 4.77 13.08
C ILE A 141 -2.99 3.59 12.11
N PRO A 142 -1.97 2.74 11.90
CA PRO A 142 -2.10 1.53 11.11
C PRO A 142 -3.09 0.54 11.72
N SER A 143 -3.76 -0.22 10.86
CA SER A 143 -4.61 -1.35 11.26
C SER A 143 -4.28 -2.56 10.41
N ILE A 144 -4.47 -3.76 10.95
CA ILE A 144 -4.19 -5.03 10.28
C ILE A 144 -5.47 -5.82 10.10
N LEU A 145 -5.66 -6.35 8.90
CA LEU A 145 -6.72 -7.29 8.55
C LEU A 145 -6.08 -8.62 8.15
N ARG A 146 -6.66 -9.73 8.58
CA ARG A 146 -6.24 -11.07 8.17
C ARG A 146 -7.40 -11.84 7.60
N GLY A 147 -7.17 -12.57 6.56
CA GLY A 147 -8.20 -13.47 6.00
C GLY A 147 -8.00 -13.75 4.52
N ASN A 148 -9.05 -14.29 3.95
CA ASN A 148 -9.18 -14.60 2.54
C ASN A 148 -10.37 -13.78 2.00
N ASN A 149 -10.43 -13.57 0.69
CA ASN A 149 -11.60 -13.00 0.02
C ASN A 149 -12.03 -11.61 0.54
N PHE A 150 -11.10 -10.68 0.63
CA PHE A 150 -11.44 -9.30 0.97
C PHE A 150 -12.29 -8.67 -0.14
N HIS A 151 -13.42 -8.12 0.24
CA HIS A 151 -14.24 -7.28 -0.62
C HIS A 151 -14.26 -5.87 -0.04
N ILE A 152 -13.67 -4.93 -0.76
CA ILE A 152 -13.57 -3.54 -0.36
C ILE A 152 -14.17 -2.70 -1.47
N GLU A 153 -15.15 -1.88 -1.14
CA GLU A 153 -15.78 -0.94 -2.05
C GLU A 153 -15.46 0.49 -1.67
N SER A 154 -15.24 1.34 -2.67
CA SER A 154 -15.13 2.77 -2.43
C SER A 154 -16.52 3.36 -2.20
N THR A 155 -16.65 4.19 -1.17
CA THR A 155 -17.87 4.94 -0.90
C THR A 155 -17.66 6.43 -1.24
N GLY A 156 -18.71 7.08 -1.72
CA GLY A 156 -18.69 8.50 -2.05
C GLY A 156 -17.84 8.84 -3.28
N SER A 157 -17.15 9.96 -3.23
CA SER A 157 -16.35 10.52 -4.35
C SER A 157 -14.89 10.03 -4.39
N ALA A 158 -14.51 9.09 -3.54
CA ALA A 158 -13.15 8.55 -3.54
C ALA A 158 -12.90 7.72 -4.80
N VAL A 159 -11.78 7.99 -5.45
CA VAL A 159 -11.33 7.22 -6.61
C VAL A 159 -10.40 6.11 -6.12
N ARG A 160 -10.65 4.89 -6.59
CA ARG A 160 -9.87 3.71 -6.23
C ARG A 160 -8.87 3.36 -7.33
N ARG A 161 -7.64 3.03 -6.92
CA ARG A 161 -6.53 2.64 -7.81
C ARG A 161 -5.80 1.47 -7.20
N ILE A 162 -5.53 0.45 -8.01
CA ILE A 162 -4.87 -0.76 -7.56
C ILE A 162 -3.62 -1.01 -8.40
N TYR A 163 -2.52 -1.21 -7.69
CA TYR A 163 -1.20 -1.46 -8.26
C TYR A 163 -0.68 -2.80 -7.78
N TYR A 164 -0.20 -3.60 -8.72
CA TYR A 164 0.34 -4.92 -8.45
C TYR A 164 1.86 -4.89 -8.59
N PHE A 165 2.55 -5.48 -7.65
CA PHE A 165 3.99 -5.59 -7.64
C PHE A 165 4.41 -7.05 -7.53
N ASP A 166 5.45 -7.42 -8.28
CA ASP A 166 6.20 -8.65 -8.07
C ASP A 166 7.37 -8.35 -7.12
N CYS A 167 7.39 -9.00 -5.98
CA CYS A 167 8.47 -8.94 -5.02
C CYS A 167 9.00 -10.35 -4.74
N VAL A 168 10.10 -10.70 -5.39
CA VAL A 168 10.76 -12.02 -5.24
C VAL A 168 9.78 -13.18 -5.50
N GLY A 169 8.97 -13.07 -6.55
CA GLY A 169 7.98 -14.08 -6.91
C GLY A 169 6.68 -14.04 -6.08
N HIS A 170 6.56 -13.11 -5.15
CA HIS A 170 5.32 -12.86 -4.39
C HIS A 170 4.60 -11.63 -4.92
N ARG A 171 3.29 -11.74 -5.07
CA ARG A 171 2.45 -10.62 -5.48
C ARG A 171 2.09 -9.77 -4.27
N VAL A 172 2.53 -8.52 -4.29
CA VAL A 172 2.14 -7.48 -3.34
C VAL A 172 1.15 -6.55 -4.03
N VAL A 173 0.12 -6.12 -3.33
CA VAL A 173 -0.88 -5.21 -3.89
C VAL A 173 -0.96 -3.95 -3.05
N ALA A 174 -0.90 -2.80 -3.71
CA ALA A 174 -1.22 -1.50 -3.12
C ALA A 174 -2.56 -1.01 -3.68
N ASP A 175 -3.56 -0.91 -2.83
CA ASP A 175 -4.92 -0.48 -3.15
C ASP A 175 -5.16 0.88 -2.49
N ILE A 176 -5.32 1.92 -3.31
CA ILE A 176 -5.44 3.31 -2.89
C ILE A 176 -6.87 3.77 -3.14
N MET A 177 -7.54 4.21 -2.10
CA MET A 177 -8.78 4.97 -2.18
C MET A 177 -8.54 6.38 -1.70
N MET A 178 -8.67 7.37 -2.58
CA MET A 178 -8.41 8.75 -2.21
C MET A 178 -9.28 9.74 -2.97
N LYS A 179 -9.49 10.89 -2.33
CA LYS A 179 -10.00 12.12 -2.95
C LYS A 179 -9.08 13.30 -2.64
N ILE A 180 -9.07 14.27 -3.53
CA ILE A 180 -8.33 15.52 -3.39
C ILE A 180 -9.36 16.64 -3.32
N GLY A 181 -9.15 17.56 -2.37
CA GLY A 181 -10.12 18.61 -2.08
C GLY A 181 -11.32 18.12 -1.24
N GLU A 182 -12.22 19.05 -0.93
CA GLU A 182 -13.49 18.80 -0.22
C GLU A 182 -14.49 17.97 -1.04
#